data_e4d15ce9f34b50e4cdf2404da62577a2
#
_entry.id   e4d15ce9f34b50e4cdf2404da62577a2
#
_cell.length_a   1.000
_cell.length_b   1.000
_cell.length_c   1.000
_cell.angle_alpha   90.00
_cell.angle_beta   90.00
_cell.angle_gamma   90.00
#
_symmetry.space_group_name_H-M   'P 1'
#
loop_
_entity.id
_entity.type
_entity.pdbx_description
1 polymer ?
#
loop_
_entity_poly.entity_id
_entity_poly.type
_entity_poly.pdbx_seq_one_letter_code
_entity_poly.pdbx_strand_id
1 'polypeptide(L)'
;VFALFLGSTATAQEMPSSAPLFAATLSNLDDQPVALGRYKGKPLVVNFWARWCGPCRAEIPELIKFRATHKGKIEVLGIGIEDKAEPAKEFAKAYEMDYPVFVAKEQGIPLMKALGNTKGGLPFTVFIDGNGQVVQIKLGLIKKADLDAAAAQLLKN
;
A
#
# COMPACT_ATOMS: atom_id res chain seq x y z
N VAL A 1 -3.31 -47.37 -26.44
CA VAL A 1 -3.04 -46.80 -25.11
C VAL A 1 -3.11 -45.31 -25.22
N PHE A 2 -4.25 -44.69 -24.81
CA PHE A 2 -4.40 -43.25 -24.73
C PHE A 2 -3.88 -42.79 -23.38
N ALA A 3 -2.80 -41.99 -23.36
CA ALA A 3 -2.31 -41.33 -22.17
C ALA A 3 -3.09 -40.01 -22.00
N LEU A 4 -3.97 -39.94 -21.00
CA LEU A 4 -4.58 -38.71 -20.57
C LEU A 4 -3.51 -37.87 -19.87
N PHE A 5 -3.06 -36.78 -20.51
CA PHE A 5 -2.32 -35.72 -19.86
C PHE A 5 -3.33 -34.89 -19.05
N LEU A 6 -3.38 -35.13 -17.75
CA LEU A 6 -4.03 -34.25 -16.82
C LEU A 6 -3.14 -32.99 -16.70
N GLY A 7 -3.48 -31.97 -17.48
CA GLY A 7 -2.88 -30.67 -17.34
C GLY A 7 -3.24 -30.08 -15.97
N SER A 8 -2.26 -29.96 -15.08
CA SER A 8 -2.40 -29.25 -13.82
C SER A 8 -2.59 -27.78 -14.17
N THR A 9 -3.83 -27.30 -14.13
CA THR A 9 -4.08 -25.85 -14.19
C THR A 9 -3.65 -25.27 -12.85
N ALA A 10 -2.47 -24.64 -12.84
CA ALA A 10 -2.08 -23.80 -11.71
C ALA A 10 -3.12 -22.68 -11.59
N THR A 11 -3.94 -22.74 -10.55
CA THR A 11 -4.85 -21.63 -10.22
C THR A 11 -4.00 -20.43 -9.83
N ALA A 12 -4.05 -19.37 -10.64
CA ALA A 12 -3.45 -18.08 -10.26
C ALA A 12 -4.09 -17.63 -8.94
N GLN A 13 -3.25 -17.29 -7.95
CA GLN A 13 -3.73 -16.81 -6.65
C GLN A 13 -4.48 -15.48 -6.89
N GLU A 14 -5.74 -15.44 -6.51
CA GLU A 14 -6.59 -14.28 -6.68
C GLU A 14 -6.14 -13.14 -5.76
N MET A 15 -5.96 -11.94 -6.31
CA MET A 15 -5.62 -10.76 -5.54
C MET A 15 -6.83 -10.31 -4.71
N PRO A 16 -6.60 -9.72 -3.51
CA PRO A 16 -7.67 -9.20 -2.69
C PRO A 16 -8.39 -8.04 -3.38
N SER A 17 -9.62 -7.76 -2.95
CA SER A 17 -10.36 -6.58 -3.39
C SER A 17 -9.79 -5.32 -2.74
N SER A 18 -9.72 -4.22 -3.49
CA SER A 18 -9.40 -2.89 -2.97
C SER A 18 -10.58 -2.20 -2.27
N ALA A 19 -11.79 -2.75 -2.38
CA ALA A 19 -12.99 -2.14 -1.84
C ALA A 19 -12.89 -1.74 -0.36
N PRO A 20 -12.32 -2.55 0.54
CA PRO A 20 -12.15 -2.14 1.94
C PRO A 20 -11.32 -0.88 2.13
N LEU A 21 -10.28 -0.68 1.30
CA LEU A 21 -9.47 0.53 1.35
C LEU A 21 -10.29 1.76 0.97
N PHE A 22 -10.97 1.69 -0.17
CA PHE A 22 -11.74 2.84 -0.67
C PHE A 22 -13.01 3.12 0.14
N ALA A 23 -13.50 2.18 0.92
CA ALA A 23 -14.60 2.38 1.85
C ALA A 23 -14.15 2.98 3.20
N ALA A 24 -12.84 2.96 3.48
CA ALA A 24 -12.31 3.44 4.76
C ALA A 24 -12.28 4.97 4.83
N THR A 25 -12.55 5.48 6.02
CA THR A 25 -12.26 6.87 6.40
C THR A 25 -11.21 6.84 7.50
N LEU A 26 -10.04 7.39 7.23
CA LEU A 26 -8.91 7.42 8.16
C LEU A 26 -8.59 8.85 8.57
N SER A 27 -7.90 9.00 9.69
CA SER A 27 -7.42 10.32 10.12
C SER A 27 -6.16 10.72 9.36
N ASN A 28 -6.09 11.97 8.92
CA ASN A 28 -4.85 12.55 8.44
C ASN A 28 -3.93 12.94 9.62
N LEU A 29 -2.78 13.54 9.34
CA LEU A 29 -1.82 13.94 10.37
C LEU A 29 -2.30 15.13 11.25
N ASP A 30 -3.35 15.80 10.85
CA ASP A 30 -4.03 16.83 11.64
C ASP A 30 -5.26 16.29 12.37
N ASP A 31 -5.35 14.97 12.47
CA ASP A 31 -6.44 14.23 13.12
C ASP A 31 -7.83 14.54 12.55
N GLN A 32 -7.88 14.83 11.25
CA GLN A 32 -9.14 15.06 10.54
C GLN A 32 -9.51 13.84 9.68
N PRO A 33 -10.80 13.51 9.59
CA PRO A 33 -11.25 12.36 8.81
C PRO A 33 -11.09 12.62 7.31
N VAL A 34 -10.57 11.63 6.59
CA VAL A 34 -10.44 11.65 5.13
C VAL A 34 -10.99 10.34 4.57
N ALA A 35 -11.95 10.46 3.69
CA ALA A 35 -12.49 9.31 2.95
C ALA A 35 -11.49 8.89 1.86
N LEU A 36 -10.97 7.67 1.93
CA LEU A 36 -9.97 7.18 0.99
C LEU A 36 -10.55 6.91 -0.40
N GLY A 37 -11.86 6.87 -0.55
CA GLY A 37 -12.52 6.79 -1.84
C GLY A 37 -12.15 7.92 -2.80
N ARG A 38 -11.68 9.06 -2.29
CA ARG A 38 -11.19 10.18 -3.12
C ARG A 38 -10.00 9.82 -4.01
N TYR A 39 -9.27 8.76 -3.67
CA TYR A 39 -8.11 8.30 -4.44
C TYR A 39 -8.45 7.28 -5.52
N LYS A 40 -9.72 6.90 -5.67
CA LYS A 40 -10.17 6.04 -6.75
C LYS A 40 -9.87 6.64 -8.12
N GLY A 41 -9.52 5.78 -9.07
CA GLY A 41 -9.28 6.19 -10.46
C GLY A 41 -7.85 6.56 -10.79
N LYS A 42 -6.96 6.56 -9.80
CA LYS A 42 -5.53 6.81 -9.97
C LYS A 42 -4.73 5.58 -9.52
N PRO A 43 -3.65 5.21 -10.23
CA PRO A 43 -2.74 4.18 -9.72
C PRO A 43 -2.13 4.57 -8.37
N LEU A 44 -2.12 3.62 -7.44
CA LEU A 44 -1.69 3.85 -6.05
C LEU A 44 -0.64 2.83 -5.60
N VAL A 45 0.31 3.32 -4.82
CA VAL A 45 1.16 2.51 -3.95
C VAL A 45 0.76 2.81 -2.52
N VAL A 46 0.15 1.86 -1.83
CA VAL A 46 -0.34 2.02 -0.46
C VAL A 46 0.59 1.27 0.49
N ASN A 47 1.32 2.00 1.30
CA ASN A 47 2.33 1.48 2.21
C ASN A 47 1.86 1.58 3.66
N PHE A 48 1.75 0.42 4.31
CA PHE A 48 1.44 0.31 5.74
C PHE A 48 2.73 0.26 6.53
N TRP A 49 2.84 1.11 7.54
CA TRP A 49 4.05 1.32 8.33
C TRP A 49 3.75 1.56 9.81
N ALA A 50 4.78 1.52 10.64
CA ALA A 50 4.72 1.95 12.04
C ALA A 50 6.05 2.59 12.44
N ARG A 51 6.03 3.49 13.43
CA ARG A 51 7.23 4.19 13.92
C ARG A 51 8.28 3.24 14.50
N TRP A 52 7.85 2.16 15.13
CA TRP A 52 8.71 1.13 15.74
C TRP A 52 9.30 0.14 14.72
N CYS A 53 8.92 0.21 13.49
CA CYS A 53 9.30 -0.75 12.43
C CYS A 53 10.55 -0.25 11.69
N GLY A 54 11.69 -0.88 11.94
CA GLY A 54 12.98 -0.54 11.30
C GLY A 54 12.93 -0.61 9.78
N PRO A 55 12.51 -1.74 9.18
CA PRO A 55 12.39 -1.85 7.72
C PRO A 55 11.44 -0.82 7.11
N CYS A 56 10.36 -0.43 7.81
CA CYS A 56 9.46 0.61 7.35
C CYS A 56 10.19 1.95 7.17
N ARG A 57 11.05 2.30 8.13
CA ARG A 57 11.87 3.52 8.04
C ARG A 57 12.85 3.45 6.87
N ALA A 58 13.45 2.29 6.63
CA ALA A 58 14.44 2.10 5.59
C ALA A 58 13.89 2.32 4.17
N GLU A 59 12.61 2.05 3.93
CA GLU A 59 12.01 2.19 2.60
C GLU A 59 11.45 3.58 2.29
N ILE A 60 11.30 4.46 3.30
CA ILE A 60 10.72 5.79 3.10
C ILE A 60 11.46 6.60 2.02
N PRO A 61 12.79 6.67 1.98
CA PRO A 61 13.48 7.41 0.92
C PRO A 61 13.18 6.91 -0.49
N GLU A 62 13.03 5.61 -0.68
CA GLU A 62 12.68 5.03 -1.98
C GLU A 62 11.25 5.35 -2.40
N LEU A 63 10.32 5.38 -1.44
CA LEU A 63 8.93 5.79 -1.70
C LEU A 63 8.84 7.27 -2.09
N ILE A 64 9.63 8.13 -1.46
CA ILE A 64 9.71 9.56 -1.80
C ILE A 64 10.24 9.75 -3.22
N LYS A 65 11.35 9.07 -3.57
CA LYS A 65 11.92 9.11 -4.92
C LYS A 65 10.96 8.58 -5.98
N PHE A 66 10.30 7.46 -5.67
CA PHE A 66 9.33 6.85 -6.55
C PHE A 66 8.17 7.78 -6.86
N ARG A 67 7.63 8.43 -5.84
CA ARG A 67 6.55 9.41 -6.01
C ARG A 67 6.98 10.58 -6.89
N ALA A 68 8.19 11.11 -6.68
CA ALA A 68 8.73 12.20 -7.47
C ALA A 68 8.90 11.81 -8.94
N THR A 69 9.42 10.60 -9.20
CA THR A 69 9.61 10.06 -10.56
C THR A 69 8.28 9.91 -11.31
N HIS A 70 7.23 9.52 -10.61
CA HIS A 70 5.91 9.24 -11.21
C HIS A 70 4.85 10.30 -10.88
N LYS A 71 5.29 11.52 -10.60
CA LYS A 71 4.40 12.63 -10.23
C LYS A 71 3.29 12.83 -11.27
N GLY A 72 2.06 12.87 -10.77
CA GLY A 72 0.87 13.02 -11.62
C GLY A 72 0.37 11.72 -12.26
N LYS A 73 1.12 10.62 -12.14
CA LYS A 73 0.76 9.31 -12.73
C LYS A 73 0.46 8.25 -11.67
N ILE A 74 1.28 8.18 -10.63
CA ILE A 74 1.11 7.23 -9.52
C ILE A 74 1.19 8.02 -8.22
N GLU A 75 0.22 7.81 -7.33
CA GLU A 75 0.26 8.39 -5.99
C GLU A 75 0.75 7.37 -4.98
N VAL A 76 1.44 7.84 -3.96
CA VAL A 76 1.86 7.05 -2.81
C VAL A 76 1.03 7.48 -1.61
N LEU A 77 0.46 6.52 -0.90
CA LEU A 77 -0.24 6.74 0.36
C LEU A 77 0.48 5.98 1.47
N GLY A 78 0.77 6.65 2.57
CA GLY A 78 1.29 6.02 3.78
C GLY A 78 0.17 5.83 4.80
N ILE A 79 0.00 4.61 5.30
CA ILE A 79 -0.99 4.32 6.34
C ILE A 79 -0.25 3.80 7.58
N GLY A 80 -0.18 4.64 8.60
CA GLY A 80 0.44 4.29 9.88
C GLY A 80 -0.45 3.41 10.73
N ILE A 81 0.10 2.27 11.19
CA ILE A 81 -0.53 1.42 12.20
C ILE A 81 -0.22 2.06 13.55
N GLU A 82 -0.88 3.16 13.80
CA GLU A 82 -0.67 4.05 14.93
C GLU A 82 -2.01 4.46 15.54
N ASP A 83 -2.00 4.76 16.84
CA ASP A 83 -3.21 5.11 17.58
C ASP A 83 -3.47 6.63 17.60
N LYS A 84 -2.43 7.44 17.40
CA LYS A 84 -2.49 8.90 17.52
C LYS A 84 -1.83 9.60 16.33
N ALA A 85 -2.47 10.67 15.88
CA ALA A 85 -1.96 11.49 14.77
C ALA A 85 -0.69 12.27 15.15
N GLU A 86 -0.61 12.85 16.33
CA GLU A 86 0.49 13.75 16.71
C GLU A 86 1.88 13.09 16.63
N PRO A 87 2.14 11.92 17.26
CA PRO A 87 3.43 11.25 17.10
C PRO A 87 3.73 10.84 15.66
N ALA A 88 2.72 10.45 14.89
CA ALA A 88 2.87 10.11 13.48
C ALA A 88 3.24 11.35 12.65
N LYS A 89 2.67 12.50 12.96
CA LYS A 89 3.00 13.78 12.32
C LYS A 89 4.45 14.18 12.54
N GLU A 90 4.93 14.09 13.79
CA GLU A 90 6.33 14.37 14.11
C GLU A 90 7.28 13.42 13.38
N PHE A 91 6.94 12.14 13.33
CA PHE A 91 7.70 11.14 12.59
C PHE A 91 7.73 11.43 11.09
N ALA A 92 6.59 11.73 10.49
CA ALA A 92 6.49 12.04 9.06
C ALA A 92 7.33 13.27 8.70
N LYS A 93 7.36 14.27 9.57
CA LYS A 93 8.20 15.46 9.41
C LYS A 93 9.69 15.12 9.50
N ALA A 94 10.09 14.32 10.49
CA ALA A 94 11.48 13.92 10.69
C ALA A 94 12.03 13.10 9.53
N TYR A 95 11.21 12.23 8.93
CA TYR A 95 11.59 11.39 7.78
C TYR A 95 11.25 12.02 6.43
N GLU A 96 10.77 13.26 6.42
CA GLU A 96 10.45 14.02 5.20
C GLU A 96 9.44 13.30 4.29
N MET A 97 8.47 12.61 4.89
CA MET A 97 7.40 11.93 4.15
C MET A 97 6.52 12.99 3.48
N ASP A 98 6.69 13.16 2.18
CA ASP A 98 6.04 14.22 1.40
C ASP A 98 4.76 13.76 0.68
N TYR A 99 4.38 12.49 0.87
CA TYR A 99 3.14 11.93 0.34
C TYR A 99 2.03 11.95 1.40
N PRO A 100 0.76 11.80 0.99
CA PRO A 100 -0.35 11.73 1.95
C PRO A 100 -0.15 10.61 2.97
N VAL A 101 -0.24 10.95 4.24
CA VAL A 101 -0.07 10.02 5.36
C VAL A 101 -1.32 10.03 6.23
N PHE A 102 -1.75 8.83 6.61
CA PHE A 102 -2.94 8.61 7.44
C PHE A 102 -2.59 7.75 8.64
N VAL A 103 -3.36 7.91 9.69
CA VAL A 103 -3.29 7.11 10.92
C VAL A 103 -4.54 6.25 11.00
N ALA A 104 -4.34 4.94 11.05
CA ALA A 104 -5.45 3.99 10.92
C ALA A 104 -6.16 3.69 12.25
N LYS A 105 -5.50 3.94 13.39
CA LYS A 105 -6.05 3.64 14.72
C LYS A 105 -6.55 2.19 14.78
N GLU A 106 -7.75 1.95 15.29
CA GLU A 106 -8.34 0.61 15.39
C GLU A 106 -8.65 -0.06 14.05
N GLN A 107 -8.67 0.71 12.95
CA GLN A 107 -8.96 0.17 11.62
C GLN A 107 -7.75 -0.48 10.94
N GLY A 108 -6.53 -0.24 11.44
CA GLY A 108 -5.30 -0.60 10.73
C GLY A 108 -5.12 -2.08 10.49
N ILE A 109 -5.18 -2.89 11.54
CA ILE A 109 -5.01 -4.35 11.43
C ILE A 109 -6.14 -5.00 10.63
N PRO A 110 -7.42 -4.69 10.89
CA PRO A 110 -8.51 -5.21 10.05
C PRO A 110 -8.37 -4.85 8.57
N LEU A 111 -7.94 -3.63 8.27
CA LEU A 111 -7.75 -3.18 6.89
C LEU A 111 -6.63 -3.95 6.21
N MET A 112 -5.48 -4.14 6.86
CA MET A 112 -4.39 -4.95 6.33
C MET A 112 -4.83 -6.38 6.05
N LYS A 113 -5.58 -7.01 6.96
CA LYS A 113 -6.10 -8.36 6.76
C LYS A 113 -7.02 -8.45 5.56
N ALA A 114 -7.92 -7.48 5.40
CA ALA A 114 -8.82 -7.41 4.25
C ALA A 114 -8.07 -7.25 2.92
N LEU A 115 -6.89 -6.63 2.95
CA LEU A 115 -6.03 -6.44 1.78
C LEU A 115 -5.00 -7.57 1.57
N GLY A 116 -5.14 -8.67 2.28
CA GLY A 116 -4.35 -9.88 2.07
C GLY A 116 -3.22 -10.14 3.06
N ASN A 117 -2.99 -9.24 4.01
CA ASN A 117 -2.00 -9.43 5.06
C ASN A 117 -2.63 -10.06 6.30
N THR A 118 -2.78 -11.38 6.31
CA THR A 118 -3.44 -12.11 7.39
C THR A 118 -2.62 -12.19 8.66
N LYS A 119 -1.30 -12.01 8.57
CA LYS A 119 -0.37 -12.11 9.71
C LYS A 119 -0.14 -10.76 10.42
N GLY A 120 -0.50 -9.66 9.79
CA GLY A 120 -0.33 -8.32 10.35
C GLY A 120 1.12 -7.82 10.40
N GLY A 121 2.04 -8.45 9.66
CA GLY A 121 3.44 -8.02 9.58
C GLY A 121 3.64 -6.70 8.84
N LEU A 122 4.71 -5.98 9.16
CA LEU A 122 5.09 -4.70 8.55
C LEU A 122 6.54 -4.74 8.07
N PRO A 123 6.90 -3.99 7.03
CA PRO A 123 6.01 -3.17 6.20
C PRO A 123 5.12 -4.04 5.30
N PHE A 124 4.03 -3.47 4.83
CA PHE A 124 3.13 -4.11 3.90
C PHE A 124 2.71 -3.11 2.82
N THR A 125 2.80 -3.50 1.56
CA THR A 125 2.52 -2.59 0.44
C THR A 125 1.53 -3.21 -0.53
N VAL A 126 0.53 -2.44 -0.93
CA VAL A 126 -0.51 -2.82 -1.87
C VAL A 126 -0.43 -1.91 -3.10
N PHE A 127 -0.38 -2.51 -4.28
CA PHE A 127 -0.34 -1.81 -5.56
C PHE A 127 -1.69 -1.91 -6.24
N ILE A 128 -2.30 -0.77 -6.53
CA ILE A 128 -3.66 -0.69 -7.09
C ILE A 128 -3.60 0.11 -8.39
N ASP A 129 -4.14 -0.46 -9.48
CA ASP A 129 -4.16 0.22 -10.77
C ASP A 129 -5.28 1.27 -10.87
N GLY A 130 -5.33 2.00 -11.98
CA GLY A 130 -6.31 3.05 -12.20
C GLY A 130 -7.76 2.55 -12.28
N ASN A 131 -7.97 1.25 -12.47
CA ASN A 131 -9.28 0.59 -12.45
C ASN A 131 -9.69 0.11 -11.06
N GLY A 132 -8.85 0.35 -10.05
CA GLY A 132 -9.12 -0.07 -8.68
C GLY A 132 -8.78 -1.53 -8.40
N GLN A 133 -8.06 -2.21 -9.30
CA GLN A 133 -7.65 -3.59 -9.09
C GLN A 133 -6.32 -3.67 -8.37
N VAL A 134 -6.23 -4.54 -7.37
CA VAL A 134 -4.96 -4.88 -6.74
C VAL A 134 -4.15 -5.73 -7.71
N VAL A 135 -3.01 -5.20 -8.15
CA VAL A 135 -2.13 -5.88 -9.11
C VAL A 135 -0.98 -6.60 -8.43
N GLN A 136 -0.60 -6.20 -7.24
CA GLN A 136 0.44 -6.84 -6.45
C GLN A 136 0.30 -6.47 -4.98
N ILE A 137 0.73 -7.37 -4.10
CA ILE A 137 0.98 -7.09 -2.68
C ILE A 137 2.40 -7.52 -2.32
N LYS A 138 3.04 -6.79 -1.42
CA LYS A 138 4.38 -7.10 -0.91
C LYS A 138 4.37 -7.05 0.61
N LEU A 139 4.69 -8.18 1.23
CA LEU A 139 4.95 -8.24 2.68
C LEU A 139 6.46 -8.19 2.89
N GLY A 140 6.90 -7.27 3.72
CA GLY A 140 8.31 -7.02 4.00
C GLY A 140 8.88 -5.83 3.22
N LEU A 141 10.19 -5.62 3.38
CA LEU A 141 10.92 -4.48 2.81
C LEU A 141 10.74 -4.39 1.29
N ILE A 142 10.32 -3.22 0.84
CA ILE A 142 10.22 -2.91 -0.58
C ILE A 142 11.50 -2.27 -1.07
N LYS A 143 12.01 -2.76 -2.20
CA LYS A 143 13.24 -2.26 -2.83
C LYS A 143 12.91 -1.49 -4.10
N LYS A 144 13.87 -0.71 -4.59
CA LYS A 144 13.72 0.03 -5.85
C LYS A 144 13.27 -0.88 -7.00
N ALA A 145 13.84 -2.07 -7.11
CA ALA A 145 13.47 -3.04 -8.16
C ALA A 145 12.01 -3.48 -8.06
N ASP A 146 11.48 -3.66 -6.84
CA ASP A 146 10.07 -4.00 -6.63
C ASP A 146 9.16 -2.85 -7.08
N LEU A 147 9.53 -1.62 -6.75
CA LEU A 147 8.78 -0.42 -7.13
C LEU A 147 8.81 -0.20 -8.65
N ASP A 148 9.96 -0.37 -9.30
CA ASP A 148 10.09 -0.21 -10.75
C ASP A 148 9.26 -1.26 -11.51
N ALA A 149 9.28 -2.50 -11.05
CA ALA A 149 8.45 -3.57 -11.63
C ALA A 149 6.95 -3.29 -11.46
N ALA A 150 6.56 -2.82 -10.27
CA ALA A 150 5.17 -2.44 -10.00
C ALA A 150 4.73 -1.25 -10.86
N ALA A 151 5.58 -0.24 -11.05
CA ALA A 151 5.29 0.93 -11.89
C ALA A 151 4.96 0.52 -13.32
N ALA A 152 5.73 -0.41 -13.90
CA ALA A 152 5.46 -0.92 -15.25
C ALA A 152 4.07 -1.55 -15.34
N GLN A 153 3.64 -2.26 -14.31
CA GLN A 153 2.32 -2.90 -14.23
C GLN A 153 1.21 -1.87 -13.98
N LEU A 154 1.44 -0.89 -13.09
CA LEU A 154 0.47 0.15 -12.74
C LEU A 154 0.17 1.11 -13.90
N LEU A 155 1.16 1.36 -14.76
CA LEU A 155 1.05 2.28 -15.90
C LEU A 155 0.61 1.57 -17.18
N LYS A 156 0.37 0.29 -17.12
CA LYS A 156 -0.14 -0.49 -18.24
C LYS A 156 -1.63 -0.20 -18.45
N ASN A 157 -1.98 0.20 -19.66
CA ASN A 157 -3.38 0.46 -20.05
C ASN A 157 -4.11 -0.82 -20.41
#